data_2b6f4ee8305a6031fe91b12a26804a3d
#
_entry.id   2b6f4ee8305a6031fe91b12a26804a3d
#
_cell.length_a   1.000
_cell.length_b   1.000
_cell.length_c   1.000
_cell.angle_alpha   90.00
_cell.angle_beta   90.00
_cell.angle_gamma   90.00
#
_symmetry.space_group_name_H-M   'P 1'
#
loop_
_entity.id
_entity.type
_entity.pdbx_description
1 polymer ?
#
loop_
_entity_poly.entity_id
_entity_poly.type
_entity_poly.pdbx_seq_one_letter_code
_entity_poly.pdbx_strand_id
1 'polypeptide(L)'
;MELRKLLEETKSKAIFLLKNDGETIDFYPKKNVLGDLQDKIAVFKATIFNMSNHFFSNYFNTDLKEIILKSNNENILIIKHDEYILCFLSDKSINVGLLEHLLKKEFNH
;
A
#
# COMPACT_ATOMS: atom_id res chain seq x y z
N MET A 1 5.95 8.76 -9.99
CA MET A 1 6.36 7.44 -9.48
C MET A 1 5.98 6.38 -10.49
N GLU A 2 6.86 5.46 -10.73
CA GLU A 2 6.60 4.38 -11.67
C GLU A 2 6.20 3.11 -10.91
N LEU A 3 4.90 2.82 -10.88
CA LEU A 3 4.37 1.67 -10.14
C LEU A 3 4.82 0.34 -10.72
N ARG A 4 4.99 0.27 -12.05
CA ARG A 4 5.47 -0.94 -12.71
C ARG A 4 6.81 -1.39 -12.15
N LYS A 5 7.74 -0.46 -11.99
CA LYS A 5 9.07 -0.74 -11.46
C LYS A 5 9.00 -1.25 -10.03
N LEU A 6 8.19 -0.59 -9.19
CA LEU A 6 7.98 -1.04 -7.82
C LEU A 6 7.37 -2.43 -7.77
N LEU A 7 6.41 -2.71 -8.64
CA LEU A 7 5.77 -4.02 -8.69
C LEU A 7 6.78 -5.12 -9.02
N GLU A 8 7.63 -4.89 -10.01
CA GLU A 8 8.63 -5.87 -10.44
C GLU A 8 9.67 -6.10 -9.35
N GLU A 9 10.18 -5.04 -8.74
CA GLU A 9 11.21 -5.13 -7.71
C GLU A 9 10.69 -5.75 -6.40
N THR A 10 9.45 -5.50 -6.04
CA THR A 10 8.84 -6.08 -4.84
C THR A 10 8.19 -7.44 -5.10
N LYS A 11 8.10 -7.84 -6.37
CA LYS A 11 7.44 -9.08 -6.79
C LYS A 11 5.99 -9.13 -6.34
N SER A 12 5.33 -7.98 -6.37
CA SER A 12 3.92 -7.86 -6.02
C SER A 12 3.03 -8.23 -7.20
N LYS A 13 1.77 -8.59 -6.90
CA LYS A 13 0.77 -8.85 -7.94
C LYS A 13 0.08 -7.58 -8.39
N ALA A 14 -0.08 -6.63 -7.48
CA ALA A 14 -0.73 -5.36 -7.78
C ALA A 14 -0.25 -4.30 -6.81
N ILE A 15 -0.23 -3.05 -7.27
CA ILE A 15 0.09 -1.88 -6.45
C ILE A 15 -0.97 -0.82 -6.69
N PHE A 16 -1.40 -0.16 -5.61
CA PHE A 16 -2.34 0.95 -5.66
C PHE A 16 -1.72 2.16 -4.98
N LEU A 17 -1.83 3.31 -5.63
CA LEU A 17 -1.40 4.58 -5.07
C LEU A 17 -2.66 5.37 -4.70
N LEU A 18 -2.78 5.72 -3.42
CA LEU A 18 -3.96 6.39 -2.89
C LEU A 18 -3.57 7.72 -2.27
N LYS A 19 -4.51 8.65 -2.25
CA LYS A 19 -4.43 9.83 -1.41
C LYS A 19 -4.78 9.45 0.03
N ASN A 20 -4.50 10.36 0.98
CA ASN A 20 -4.84 10.15 2.38
C ASN A 20 -6.33 9.90 2.62
N ASP A 21 -7.21 10.42 1.78
CA ASP A 21 -8.64 10.22 1.89
C ASP A 21 -9.12 8.89 1.29
N GLY A 22 -8.21 8.11 0.72
CA GLY A 22 -8.52 6.81 0.14
C GLY A 22 -8.81 6.84 -1.35
N GLU A 23 -8.83 8.03 -1.98
CA GLU A 23 -9.04 8.12 -3.42
C GLU A 23 -7.88 7.49 -4.17
N THR A 24 -8.18 6.57 -5.10
CA THR A 24 -7.16 5.94 -5.93
C THR A 24 -6.65 6.91 -6.98
N ILE A 25 -5.36 7.21 -6.94
CA ILE A 25 -4.69 8.08 -7.90
C ILE A 25 -4.23 7.27 -9.10
N ASP A 26 -3.63 6.12 -8.83
CA ASP A 26 -3.05 5.28 -9.88
C ASP A 26 -2.98 3.84 -9.38
N PHE A 27 -2.84 2.91 -10.30
CA PHE A 27 -2.69 1.49 -9.96
C PHE A 27 -1.99 0.76 -11.09
N TYR A 28 -1.38 -0.36 -10.77
CA TYR A 28 -0.72 -1.22 -11.74
C TYR A 28 -0.83 -2.68 -11.29
N PRO A 29 -1.11 -3.63 -12.17
CA PRO A 29 -1.30 -3.47 -13.61
C PRO A 29 -2.64 -2.83 -13.98
N LYS A 30 -2.68 -2.19 -15.14
CA LYS A 30 -3.88 -1.51 -15.63
C LYS A 30 -4.96 -2.48 -16.09
N LYS A 31 -4.57 -3.66 -16.55
CA LYS A 31 -5.53 -4.70 -16.88
C LYS A 31 -6.18 -5.18 -15.59
N ASN A 32 -7.48 -5.37 -15.64
CA ASN A 32 -8.27 -5.73 -14.49
C ASN A 32 -8.02 -7.19 -14.08
N VAL A 33 -6.85 -7.46 -13.53
CA VAL A 33 -6.46 -8.79 -13.06
C VAL A 33 -7.28 -9.20 -11.85
N LEU A 34 -7.74 -8.21 -11.06
CA LEU A 34 -8.49 -8.44 -9.84
C LEU A 34 -10.00 -8.36 -10.03
N GLY A 35 -10.47 -7.95 -11.21
CA GLY A 35 -11.90 -7.85 -11.49
C GLY A 35 -12.60 -6.87 -10.55
N ASP A 36 -13.76 -7.27 -10.06
CA ASP A 36 -14.57 -6.47 -9.13
C ASP A 36 -13.90 -6.27 -7.77
N LEU A 37 -12.84 -7.04 -7.47
CA LEU A 37 -12.13 -6.92 -6.21
C LEU A 37 -11.37 -5.60 -6.10
N GLN A 38 -11.04 -4.96 -7.22
CA GLN A 38 -10.25 -3.74 -7.23
C GLN A 38 -10.90 -2.63 -6.39
N ASP A 39 -12.19 -2.38 -6.61
CA ASP A 39 -12.91 -1.35 -5.87
C ASP A 39 -13.06 -1.71 -4.40
N LYS A 40 -13.35 -2.98 -4.13
CA LYS A 40 -13.48 -3.47 -2.75
C LYS A 40 -12.17 -3.36 -1.99
N ILE A 41 -11.05 -3.67 -2.64
CA ILE A 41 -9.72 -3.54 -2.03
C ILE A 41 -9.41 -2.07 -1.74
N ALA A 42 -9.75 -1.17 -2.65
CA ALA A 42 -9.51 0.26 -2.44
C ALA A 42 -10.24 0.79 -1.20
N VAL A 43 -11.54 0.47 -1.09
CA VAL A 43 -12.36 0.89 0.06
C VAL A 43 -11.82 0.27 1.36
N PHE A 44 -11.52 -1.01 1.33
CA PHE A 44 -10.98 -1.72 2.50
C PHE A 44 -9.67 -1.09 3.00
N LYS A 45 -8.75 -0.82 2.08
CA LYS A 45 -7.43 -0.26 2.44
C LYS A 45 -7.56 1.11 3.09
N ALA A 46 -8.36 1.98 2.49
CA ALA A 46 -8.57 3.32 3.03
C ALA A 46 -9.19 3.25 4.42
N THR A 47 -10.20 2.40 4.58
CA THR A 47 -10.91 2.23 5.84
C THR A 47 -9.98 1.73 6.94
N ILE A 48 -9.25 0.63 6.67
CA ILE A 48 -8.41 0.03 7.71
C ILE A 48 -7.24 0.94 8.06
N PHE A 49 -6.65 1.62 7.09
CA PHE A 49 -5.54 2.51 7.36
C PHE A 49 -5.99 3.72 8.19
N ASN A 50 -7.09 4.36 7.79
CA ASN A 50 -7.57 5.55 8.49
C ASN A 50 -8.04 5.24 9.90
N MET A 51 -8.75 4.13 10.11
CA MET A 51 -9.16 3.70 11.44
C MET A 51 -7.97 3.40 12.34
N SER A 52 -6.99 2.68 11.82
CA SER A 52 -5.79 2.32 12.58
C SER A 52 -4.94 3.55 12.90
N ASN A 53 -4.77 4.45 11.94
CA ASN A 53 -4.03 5.68 12.17
C ASN A 53 -4.71 6.56 13.24
N HIS A 54 -6.03 6.64 13.20
CA HIS A 54 -6.80 7.38 14.20
C HIS A 54 -6.57 6.80 15.61
N PHE A 55 -6.54 5.49 15.72
CA PHE A 55 -6.26 4.81 16.98
C PHE A 55 -4.85 5.16 17.50
N PHE A 56 -3.83 5.04 16.67
CA PHE A 56 -2.46 5.36 17.06
C PHE A 56 -2.27 6.82 17.42
N SER A 57 -2.90 7.72 16.66
CA SER A 57 -2.80 9.15 16.90
C SER A 57 -3.44 9.54 18.23
N ASN A 58 -4.62 8.99 18.54
CA ASN A 58 -5.37 9.37 19.74
C ASN A 58 -4.83 8.71 21.01
N TYR A 59 -4.40 7.46 20.95
CA TYR A 59 -4.01 6.70 22.14
C TYR A 59 -2.52 6.68 22.39
N PHE A 60 -1.70 6.83 21.34
CA PHE A 60 -0.25 6.74 21.46
C PHE A 60 0.46 8.02 21.02
N ASN A 61 -0.28 9.01 20.55
CA ASN A 61 0.25 10.29 20.07
C ASN A 61 1.35 10.11 19.00
N THR A 62 1.11 9.20 18.07
CA THR A 62 2.03 8.90 16.98
C THR A 62 1.26 8.57 15.72
N ASP A 63 1.92 8.67 14.58
CA ASP A 63 1.32 8.37 13.29
C ASP A 63 1.60 6.92 12.89
N LEU A 64 0.60 6.30 12.28
CA LEU A 64 0.77 4.96 11.74
C LEU A 64 1.59 5.02 10.46
N LYS A 65 2.59 4.14 10.34
CA LYS A 65 3.44 4.08 9.16
C LYS A 65 3.04 2.99 8.20
N GLU A 66 2.70 1.81 8.73
CA GLU A 66 2.43 0.67 7.87
C GLU A 66 1.51 -0.34 8.54
N ILE A 67 0.82 -1.11 7.72
CA ILE A 67 0.00 -2.24 8.15
C ILE A 67 0.39 -3.44 7.29
N ILE A 68 0.62 -4.57 7.93
CA ILE A 68 0.91 -5.82 7.25
C ILE A 68 -0.18 -6.82 7.60
N LEU A 69 -0.85 -7.33 6.56
CA LEU A 69 -1.87 -8.38 6.71
C LEU A 69 -1.35 -9.63 6.01
N LYS A 70 -1.21 -10.70 6.74
CA LYS A 70 -0.69 -11.96 6.20
C LYS A 70 -1.72 -13.05 6.29
N SER A 71 -1.85 -13.81 5.19
CA SER A 71 -2.61 -15.03 5.15
C SER A 71 -1.75 -16.12 4.51
N ASN A 72 -2.32 -17.29 4.29
CA ASN A 72 -1.55 -18.39 3.68
C ASN A 72 -1.14 -18.10 2.24
N ASN A 73 -1.98 -17.42 1.48
CA ASN A 73 -1.77 -17.24 0.04
C ASN A 73 -1.77 -15.78 -0.41
N GLU A 74 -2.23 -14.87 0.45
CA GLU A 74 -2.32 -13.46 0.08
C GLU A 74 -1.79 -12.60 1.21
N ASN A 75 -0.95 -11.65 0.85
CA ASN A 75 -0.38 -10.69 1.78
C ASN A 75 -0.67 -9.29 1.28
N ILE A 76 -1.03 -8.41 2.20
CA ILE A 76 -1.29 -7.00 1.90
C ILE A 76 -0.36 -6.16 2.76
N LEU A 77 0.38 -5.28 2.12
CA LEU A 77 1.19 -4.28 2.80
C LEU A 77 0.63 -2.90 2.45
N ILE A 78 0.29 -2.12 3.47
CA ILE A 78 -0.17 -0.75 3.31
C ILE A 78 0.85 0.14 4.00
N ILE A 79 1.46 1.05 3.25
CA ILE A 79 2.50 1.91 3.78
C ILE A 79 2.19 3.36 3.44
N LYS A 80 2.35 4.24 4.44
CA LYS A 80 2.21 5.67 4.22
C LYS A 80 3.55 6.26 3.84
N HIS A 81 3.57 7.06 2.78
CA HIS A 81 4.75 7.79 2.35
C HIS A 81 4.34 9.21 1.97
N ASP A 82 4.76 10.20 2.78
CA ASP A 82 4.38 11.60 2.65
C ASP A 82 2.86 11.76 2.62
N GLU A 83 2.29 12.29 1.53
CA GLU A 83 0.85 12.52 1.38
C GLU A 83 0.13 11.32 0.78
N TYR A 84 0.85 10.24 0.48
CA TYR A 84 0.30 9.11 -0.26
C TYR A 84 0.27 7.85 0.58
N ILE A 85 -0.64 6.97 0.20
CA ILE A 85 -0.74 5.63 0.77
C ILE A 85 -0.49 4.65 -0.38
N LEU A 86 0.48 3.76 -0.19
CA LEU A 86 0.77 2.71 -1.15
C LEU A 86 0.28 1.39 -0.60
N CYS A 87 -0.41 0.63 -1.43
CA CYS A 87 -0.89 -0.70 -1.06
C CYS A 87 -0.35 -1.74 -2.03
N PHE A 88 0.29 -2.75 -1.49
CA PHE A 88 0.88 -3.84 -2.24
C PHE A 88 0.12 -5.12 -1.96
N LEU A 89 -0.27 -5.82 -3.02
CA LEU A 89 -0.87 -7.15 -2.92
C LEU A 89 0.14 -8.15 -3.45
N SER A 90 0.42 -9.19 -2.67
CA SER A 90 1.44 -10.18 -3.02
C SER A 90 1.07 -11.55 -2.48
N ASP A 91 1.56 -12.61 -3.15
CA ASP A 91 1.43 -13.97 -2.64
C ASP A 91 2.58 -14.34 -1.70
N LYS A 92 3.57 -13.47 -1.56
CA LYS A 92 4.73 -13.64 -0.67
C LYS A 92 4.92 -12.41 0.19
N SER A 93 5.61 -12.59 1.32
CA SER A 93 5.96 -11.46 2.18
C SER A 93 6.89 -10.50 1.45
N ILE A 94 6.57 -9.22 1.53
CA ILE A 94 7.38 -8.17 0.93
C ILE A 94 8.46 -7.76 1.92
N ASN A 95 9.69 -7.60 1.43
CA ASN A 95 10.79 -7.09 2.23
C ASN A 95 10.58 -5.58 2.48
N VAL A 96 10.14 -5.23 3.68
CA VAL A 96 9.81 -3.85 4.02
C VAL A 96 11.04 -2.95 3.98
N GLY A 97 12.20 -3.47 4.42
CA GLY A 97 13.45 -2.71 4.36
C GLY A 97 13.85 -2.34 2.94
N LEU A 98 13.73 -3.29 2.02
CA LEU A 98 13.97 -3.01 0.61
C LEU A 98 12.98 -2.00 0.07
N LEU A 99 11.70 -2.14 0.41
CA LEU A 99 10.67 -1.23 -0.03
C LEU A 99 10.93 0.19 0.47
N GLU A 100 11.28 0.36 1.74
CA GLU A 100 11.62 1.67 2.28
C GLU A 100 12.77 2.31 1.53
N HIS A 101 13.79 1.52 1.20
CA HIS A 101 14.92 2.01 0.41
C HIS A 101 14.49 2.46 -0.98
N LEU A 102 13.66 1.67 -1.64
CA LEU A 102 13.13 2.01 -2.96
C LEU A 102 12.28 3.27 -2.93
N LEU A 103 11.45 3.43 -1.92
CA LEU A 103 10.60 4.61 -1.78
C LEU A 103 11.42 5.88 -1.55
N LYS A 104 12.48 5.81 -0.76
CA LYS A 104 13.39 6.94 -0.60
C LYS A 104 14.01 7.36 -1.92
N LYS A 105 14.39 6.38 -2.74
CA LYS A 105 15.01 6.64 -4.03
C LYS A 105 14.04 7.27 -5.02
N GLU A 106 12.77 6.86 -4.99
CA GLU A 106 11.75 7.37 -5.92
C GLU A 106 11.15 8.72 -5.49
N PHE A 107 11.04 8.97 -4.19
CA PHE A 107 10.36 10.16 -3.67
C PHE A 107 11.31 11.24 -3.16
N ASN A 108 12.52 10.89 -2.74
CA ASN A 108 13.48 11.86 -2.21
C ASN A 108 14.55 12.16 -3.27
N HIS A 109 14.17 12.96 -4.22
CA HIS A 109 15.10 13.44 -5.25
C HIS A 109 15.85 14.66 -4.79
#